data_16d14fe2bc49fb57cb0175dbaf54a6a6
#
_entry.id   16d14fe2bc49fb57cb0175dbaf54a6a6
#
_cell.length_a   1.000
_cell.length_b   1.000
_cell.length_c   1.000
_cell.angle_alpha   90.00
_cell.angle_beta   90.00
_cell.angle_gamma   90.00
#
_symmetry.space_group_name_H-M   'P 1'
#
loop_
_entity.id
_entity.type
_entity.pdbx_description
1 polymer ?
#
loop_
_entity_poly.entity_id
_entity_poly.type
_entity_poly.pdbx_seq_one_letter_code
_entity_poly.pdbx_strand_id
1 'polypeptide(L)'
;MIAAERGSGIPLIAVHGFGVDHRILLPLEEWAADRPWRRVYLDLPWAEGTTDQGLSTPREVADAVRDEVEAIAAGGPFAIVGNSFGAMVARHVAHELRSQCRGLATLAGVFELDHDKRRLPPRDVVVADESVLDRAGSFRDDFAEMAVLQTPEALAAFERFVLPGIQGSDADVLDRIASSYSAGYAPERTDLPFTAPSLHVFGRQDHVVGFEDGLGVADHYVRGTFVVLDGAGHNVHLERPDAVAPLVRDWLLRAEQHAL
;
A
#
# COMPACT_ATOMS: atom_id res chain seq x y z
N MET A 1 -0.91 -16.89 2.72
CA MET A 1 -0.70 -15.47 2.46
C MET A 1 0.77 -15.08 2.24
N ILE A 2 1.77 -15.70 2.89
CA ILE A 2 3.18 -15.32 2.69
C ILE A 2 3.61 -15.69 1.26
N ALA A 3 3.96 -14.68 0.46
CA ALA A 3 4.45 -14.84 -0.91
C ALA A 3 5.98 -14.89 -0.97
N ALA A 4 6.65 -14.05 -0.16
CA ALA A 4 8.10 -13.99 -0.11
C ALA A 4 8.59 -13.50 1.27
N GLU A 5 9.77 -13.99 1.66
CA GLU A 5 10.49 -13.51 2.84
C GLU A 5 11.95 -13.22 2.50
N ARG A 6 12.50 -12.14 3.08
CA ARG A 6 13.91 -11.76 2.88
C ARG A 6 14.49 -11.09 4.12
N GLY A 7 15.76 -11.34 4.38
CA GLY A 7 16.48 -10.77 5.54
C GLY A 7 16.14 -11.46 6.85
N SER A 8 16.46 -10.79 7.96
CA SER A 8 16.24 -11.32 9.32
C SER A 8 15.97 -10.16 10.27
N GLY A 9 15.43 -10.47 11.46
CA GLY A 9 15.11 -9.47 12.48
C GLY A 9 13.61 -9.30 12.70
N ILE A 10 13.19 -8.09 13.08
CA ILE A 10 11.79 -7.76 13.32
C ILE A 10 11.01 -7.83 11.99
N PRO A 11 9.81 -8.43 11.96
CA PRO A 11 8.99 -8.46 10.76
C PRO A 11 8.61 -7.06 10.26
N LEU A 12 8.91 -6.78 8.99
CA LEU A 12 8.33 -5.70 8.21
C LEU A 12 7.35 -6.32 7.23
N ILE A 13 6.06 -6.19 7.52
CA ILE A 13 4.99 -6.78 6.73
C ILE A 13 4.63 -5.85 5.58
N ALA A 14 4.57 -6.36 4.37
CA ALA A 14 4.22 -5.61 3.16
C ALA A 14 2.91 -6.14 2.57
N VAL A 15 1.91 -5.26 2.42
CA VAL A 15 0.55 -5.57 1.97
C VAL A 15 0.20 -4.78 0.72
N HIS A 16 -0.02 -5.45 -0.40
CA HIS A 16 -0.26 -4.84 -1.71
C HIS A 16 -1.69 -4.31 -1.90
N GLY A 17 -1.89 -3.56 -3.01
CA GLY A 17 -3.17 -2.98 -3.42
C GLY A 17 -4.16 -3.97 -4.03
N PHE A 18 -5.37 -3.48 -4.36
CA PHE A 18 -6.42 -4.25 -5.02
C PHE A 18 -6.07 -4.54 -6.48
N GLY A 19 -6.27 -5.77 -6.94
CA GLY A 19 -6.00 -6.17 -8.34
C GLY A 19 -4.52 -6.24 -8.73
N VAL A 20 -3.62 -6.27 -7.75
CA VAL A 20 -2.18 -6.48 -7.95
C VAL A 20 -1.66 -7.50 -6.94
N ASP A 21 -0.35 -7.75 -6.87
CA ASP A 21 0.28 -8.67 -5.93
C ASP A 21 1.48 -8.03 -5.21
N HIS A 22 2.17 -8.83 -4.40
CA HIS A 22 3.31 -8.37 -3.58
C HIS A 22 4.42 -7.69 -4.38
N ARG A 23 4.55 -7.96 -5.68
CA ARG A 23 5.61 -7.38 -6.53
C ARG A 23 5.58 -5.86 -6.55
N ILE A 24 4.41 -5.24 -6.36
CA ILE A 24 4.29 -3.77 -6.30
C ILE A 24 5.09 -3.15 -5.16
N LEU A 25 5.37 -3.90 -4.09
CA LEU A 25 6.14 -3.45 -2.93
C LEU A 25 7.60 -3.93 -2.91
N LEU A 26 8.07 -4.67 -3.94
CA LEU A 26 9.47 -5.11 -4.01
C LEU A 26 10.52 -3.99 -4.05
N PRO A 27 10.24 -2.72 -4.44
CA PRO A 27 11.18 -1.63 -4.19
C PRO A 27 11.66 -1.50 -2.74
N LEU A 28 10.90 -1.98 -1.76
CA LEU A 28 11.33 -2.06 -0.36
C LEU A 28 12.62 -2.88 -0.15
N GLU A 29 12.92 -3.83 -1.04
CA GLU A 29 14.16 -4.61 -0.96
C GLU A 29 15.40 -3.72 -1.03
N GLU A 30 15.39 -2.71 -1.89
CA GLU A 30 16.49 -1.74 -2.00
C GLU A 30 16.46 -0.73 -0.84
N TRP A 31 15.26 -0.33 -0.39
CA TRP A 31 15.12 0.74 0.61
C TRP A 31 15.40 0.27 2.03
N ALA A 32 15.23 -1.03 2.30
CA ALA A 32 15.44 -1.65 3.61
C ALA A 32 16.59 -2.67 3.66
N ALA A 33 17.41 -2.75 2.60
CA ALA A 33 18.44 -3.80 2.42
C ALA A 33 19.48 -3.84 3.54
N ASP A 34 19.87 -2.68 4.06
CA ASP A 34 20.90 -2.46 5.08
C ASP A 34 20.34 -2.39 6.51
N ARG A 35 19.06 -2.75 6.69
CA ARG A 35 18.32 -2.64 7.95
C ARG A 35 17.99 -4.00 8.55
N PRO A 36 17.88 -4.10 9.89
CA PRO A 36 17.59 -5.38 10.58
C PRO A 36 16.10 -5.75 10.52
N TRP A 37 15.52 -5.73 9.33
CA TRP A 37 14.13 -6.09 9.10
C TRP A 37 14.02 -7.40 8.32
N ARG A 38 13.20 -8.32 8.83
CA ARG A 38 12.69 -9.46 8.07
C ARG A 38 11.51 -8.99 7.23
N ARG A 39 11.72 -8.73 5.96
CA ARG A 39 10.67 -8.27 5.04
C ARG A 39 9.81 -9.47 4.65
N VAL A 40 8.53 -9.39 4.97
CA VAL A 40 7.52 -10.43 4.71
C VAL A 40 6.47 -9.83 3.79
N TYR A 41 6.38 -10.35 2.59
CA TYR A 41 5.43 -9.92 1.57
C TYR A 41 4.23 -10.83 1.57
N LEU A 42 3.04 -10.26 1.69
CA LEU A 42 1.80 -11.02 1.66
C LEU A 42 1.12 -10.90 0.30
N ASP A 43 0.58 -12.01 -0.20
CA ASP A 43 -0.37 -12.04 -1.30
C ASP A 43 -1.79 -12.18 -0.75
N LEU A 44 -2.65 -11.24 -1.16
CA LEU A 44 -4.06 -11.16 -0.79
C LEU A 44 -4.88 -12.17 -1.64
N PRO A 45 -6.15 -12.46 -1.28
CA PRO A 45 -6.90 -13.60 -1.81
C PRO A 45 -7.02 -13.71 -3.33
N TRP A 46 -6.89 -12.61 -4.05
CA TRP A 46 -6.97 -12.58 -5.52
C TRP A 46 -5.64 -12.81 -6.24
N ALA A 47 -4.51 -12.76 -5.54
CA ALA A 47 -3.21 -12.92 -6.18
C ALA A 47 -2.97 -14.36 -6.61
N GLU A 48 -2.25 -14.53 -7.73
CA GLU A 48 -1.90 -15.84 -8.28
C GLU A 48 -1.24 -16.75 -7.23
N GLY A 49 -1.71 -18.00 -7.16
CA GLY A 49 -1.17 -19.00 -6.24
C GLY A 49 -1.71 -18.93 -4.81
N THR A 50 -2.60 -17.96 -4.51
CA THR A 50 -3.33 -17.94 -3.23
C THR A 50 -4.50 -18.92 -3.25
N THR A 51 -4.93 -19.35 -2.06
CA THR A 51 -6.16 -20.15 -1.92
C THR A 51 -7.32 -19.21 -1.65
N ASP A 52 -8.38 -19.30 -2.44
CA ASP A 52 -9.63 -18.60 -2.15
C ASP A 52 -10.22 -19.09 -0.82
N GLN A 53 -10.33 -18.18 0.14
CA GLN A 53 -10.87 -18.44 1.47
C GLN A 53 -12.35 -18.06 1.58
N GLY A 54 -13.00 -17.67 0.47
CA GLY A 54 -14.38 -17.23 0.44
C GLY A 54 -14.61 -15.85 1.04
N LEU A 55 -13.55 -15.07 1.27
CA LEU A 55 -13.64 -13.70 1.80
C LEU A 55 -14.37 -12.81 0.81
N SER A 56 -15.31 -11.99 1.30
CA SER A 56 -16.23 -11.21 0.47
C SER A 56 -16.29 -9.71 0.82
N THR A 57 -15.58 -9.31 1.86
CA THR A 57 -15.54 -7.90 2.28
C THR A 57 -14.12 -7.43 2.57
N PRO A 58 -13.82 -6.13 2.43
CA PRO A 58 -12.53 -5.56 2.85
C PRO A 58 -12.20 -5.84 4.32
N ARG A 59 -13.21 -5.87 5.19
CA ARG A 59 -13.03 -6.16 6.60
C ARG A 59 -12.58 -7.60 6.84
N GLU A 60 -13.18 -8.58 6.17
CA GLU A 60 -12.77 -9.99 6.29
C GLU A 60 -11.34 -10.20 5.80
N VAL A 61 -10.94 -9.52 4.70
CA VAL A 61 -9.55 -9.53 4.24
C VAL A 61 -8.62 -8.94 5.29
N ALA A 62 -8.99 -7.81 5.89
CA ALA A 62 -8.17 -7.16 6.91
C ALA A 62 -8.05 -8.01 8.19
N ASP A 63 -9.11 -8.68 8.61
CA ASP A 63 -9.10 -9.59 9.76
C ASP A 63 -8.21 -10.83 9.47
N ALA A 64 -8.29 -11.40 8.26
CA ALA A 64 -7.43 -12.52 7.87
C ALA A 64 -5.94 -12.14 7.84
N VAL A 65 -5.63 -10.92 7.35
CA VAL A 65 -4.24 -10.39 7.38
C VAL A 65 -3.78 -10.13 8.82
N ARG A 66 -4.66 -9.61 9.71
CA ARG A 66 -4.33 -9.46 11.13
C ARG A 66 -3.92 -10.80 11.75
N ASP A 67 -4.68 -11.86 11.52
CA ASP A 67 -4.40 -13.18 12.05
C ASP A 67 -3.06 -13.75 11.54
N GLU A 68 -2.77 -13.52 10.24
CA GLU A 68 -1.47 -13.88 9.65
C GLU A 68 -0.32 -13.08 10.27
N VAL A 69 -0.48 -11.77 10.47
CA VAL A 69 0.54 -10.91 11.10
C VAL A 69 0.79 -11.31 12.55
N GLU A 70 -0.27 -11.65 13.31
CA GLU A 70 -0.15 -12.15 14.67
C GLU A 70 0.66 -13.45 14.72
N ALA A 71 0.43 -14.36 13.78
CA ALA A 71 1.20 -15.59 13.65
C ALA A 71 2.67 -15.33 13.28
N ILE A 72 2.93 -14.41 12.32
CA ILE A 72 4.29 -14.03 11.90
C ILE A 72 5.07 -13.35 13.03
N ALA A 73 4.45 -12.45 13.76
CA ALA A 73 5.05 -11.72 14.88
C ALA A 73 5.21 -12.58 16.14
N ALA A 74 4.40 -13.64 16.28
CA ALA A 74 4.44 -14.58 17.39
C ALA A 74 4.45 -13.88 18.78
N GLY A 75 3.64 -12.84 18.94
CA GLY A 75 3.56 -12.01 20.14
C GLY A 75 4.67 -10.96 20.26
N GLY A 76 5.64 -10.93 19.35
CA GLY A 76 6.70 -9.93 19.28
C GLY A 76 6.32 -8.67 18.50
N PRO A 77 7.27 -7.71 18.39
CA PRO A 77 7.06 -6.50 17.64
C PRO A 77 7.07 -6.71 16.12
N PHE A 78 6.34 -5.84 15.37
CA PHE A 78 6.36 -5.77 13.92
C PHE A 78 6.22 -4.32 13.44
N ALA A 79 6.55 -4.07 12.16
CA ALA A 79 6.14 -2.89 11.41
C ALA A 79 5.35 -3.34 10.17
N ILE A 80 4.50 -2.46 9.66
CA ILE A 80 3.65 -2.79 8.52
C ILE A 80 3.61 -1.63 7.51
N VAL A 81 3.69 -1.98 6.23
CA VAL A 81 3.52 -1.05 5.11
C VAL A 81 2.46 -1.58 4.16
N GLY A 82 1.57 -0.69 3.72
CA GLY A 82 0.53 -1.03 2.75
C GLY A 82 0.46 -0.05 1.59
N ASN A 83 0.10 -0.56 0.42
CA ASN A 83 -0.22 0.25 -0.75
C ASN A 83 -1.71 0.19 -1.03
N SER A 84 -2.34 1.33 -1.34
CA SER A 84 -3.74 1.41 -1.78
C SER A 84 -4.71 0.69 -0.82
N PHE A 85 -5.41 -0.35 -1.26
CA PHE A 85 -6.21 -1.26 -0.44
C PHE A 85 -5.40 -1.86 0.71
N GLY A 86 -4.16 -2.31 0.44
CA GLY A 86 -3.27 -2.83 1.47
C GLY A 86 -2.93 -1.80 2.56
N ALA A 87 -2.99 -0.51 2.25
CA ALA A 87 -2.83 0.55 3.25
C ALA A 87 -4.03 0.63 4.22
N MET A 88 -5.25 0.39 3.72
CA MET A 88 -6.42 0.25 4.58
C MET A 88 -6.26 -0.98 5.50
N VAL A 89 -5.84 -2.11 4.94
CA VAL A 89 -5.56 -3.35 5.70
C VAL A 89 -4.45 -3.11 6.73
N ALA A 90 -3.35 -2.47 6.35
CA ALA A 90 -2.23 -2.16 7.25
C ALA A 90 -2.66 -1.26 8.41
N ARG A 91 -3.51 -0.26 8.16
CA ARG A 91 -4.09 0.60 9.21
C ARG A 91 -4.94 -0.20 10.18
N HIS A 92 -5.78 -1.12 9.68
CA HIS A 92 -6.56 -2.03 10.54
C HIS A 92 -5.65 -2.84 11.46
N VAL A 93 -4.72 -3.58 10.89
CA VAL A 93 -3.79 -4.44 11.64
C VAL A 93 -3.00 -3.66 12.68
N ALA A 94 -2.47 -2.49 12.29
CA ALA A 94 -1.71 -1.62 13.20
C ALA A 94 -2.55 -1.11 14.39
N HIS A 95 -3.86 -0.90 14.20
CA HIS A 95 -4.76 -0.46 15.27
C HIS A 95 -5.19 -1.61 16.17
N GLU A 96 -5.47 -2.78 15.63
CA GLU A 96 -5.85 -3.96 16.41
C GLU A 96 -4.66 -4.49 17.24
N LEU A 97 -3.46 -4.49 16.67
CA LEU A 97 -2.23 -4.99 17.29
C LEU A 97 -1.30 -3.86 17.77
N ARG A 98 -1.86 -2.72 18.23
CA ARG A 98 -1.11 -1.49 18.58
C ARG A 98 0.03 -1.74 19.59
N SER A 99 -0.14 -2.65 20.57
CA SER A 99 0.88 -2.97 21.57
C SER A 99 2.10 -3.67 21.00
N GLN A 100 2.03 -4.18 19.76
CA GLN A 100 3.10 -4.86 19.06
C GLN A 100 3.60 -4.04 17.85
N CYS A 101 2.81 -3.05 17.39
CA CYS A 101 3.12 -2.29 16.19
C CYS A 101 4.16 -1.21 16.46
N ARG A 102 5.35 -1.36 15.90
CA ARG A 102 6.44 -0.37 15.97
C ARG A 102 6.35 0.73 14.93
N GLY A 103 5.63 0.51 13.85
CA GLY A 103 5.49 1.50 12.80
C GLY A 103 4.47 1.11 11.74
N LEU A 104 3.81 2.12 11.17
CA LEU A 104 2.86 2.00 10.08
C LEU A 104 3.29 2.89 8.91
N ALA A 105 3.29 2.35 7.68
CA ALA A 105 3.43 3.18 6.49
C ALA A 105 2.30 2.92 5.50
N THR A 106 1.86 3.97 4.80
CA THR A 106 0.87 3.88 3.72
C THR A 106 1.39 4.59 2.47
N LEU A 107 1.25 3.93 1.32
CA LEU A 107 1.62 4.44 0.00
C LEU A 107 0.36 4.51 -0.85
N ALA A 108 -0.06 5.72 -1.24
CA ALA A 108 -1.32 5.98 -1.95
C ALA A 108 -2.51 5.24 -1.30
N GLY A 109 -2.68 5.43 0.02
CA GLY A 109 -3.59 4.62 0.83
C GLY A 109 -5.07 4.98 0.65
N VAL A 110 -5.95 3.97 0.66
CA VAL A 110 -7.41 4.14 0.75
C VAL A 110 -7.78 4.57 2.16
N PHE A 111 -8.28 5.80 2.35
CA PHE A 111 -8.79 6.33 3.61
C PHE A 111 -10.32 6.46 3.62
N GLU A 112 -10.93 6.74 2.47
CA GLU A 112 -12.37 6.64 2.27
C GLU A 112 -12.70 5.43 1.39
N LEU A 113 -13.49 4.49 1.93
CA LEU A 113 -13.86 3.27 1.21
C LEU A 113 -14.97 3.49 0.20
N ASP A 114 -15.88 4.40 0.50
CA ASP A 114 -16.98 4.75 -0.39
C ASP A 114 -16.45 5.61 -1.54
N HIS A 115 -16.40 5.03 -2.74
CA HIS A 115 -15.89 5.70 -3.94
C HIS A 115 -16.56 7.04 -4.22
N ASP A 116 -17.87 7.14 -3.97
CA ASP A 116 -18.63 8.35 -4.24
C ASP A 116 -18.36 9.48 -3.23
N LYS A 117 -17.70 9.16 -2.13
CA LYS A 117 -17.33 10.11 -1.07
C LYS A 117 -15.86 10.53 -1.11
N ARG A 118 -15.03 9.86 -1.93
CA ARG A 118 -13.62 10.21 -2.06
C ARG A 118 -13.44 11.62 -2.59
N ARG A 119 -12.53 12.36 -1.99
CA ARG A 119 -12.10 13.67 -2.45
C ARG A 119 -10.93 13.51 -3.42
N LEU A 120 -11.27 13.40 -4.70
CA LEU A 120 -10.32 13.11 -5.76
C LEU A 120 -9.90 14.40 -6.49
N PRO A 121 -8.59 14.58 -6.80
CA PRO A 121 -8.18 15.59 -7.77
C PRO A 121 -8.70 15.19 -9.17
N PRO A 122 -8.86 16.16 -10.08
CA PRO A 122 -9.08 15.84 -11.48
C PRO A 122 -7.92 15.01 -12.02
N ARG A 123 -8.23 14.11 -12.96
CA ARG A 123 -7.18 13.36 -13.65
C ARG A 123 -6.28 14.34 -14.41
N ASP A 124 -4.98 14.29 -14.10
CA ASP A 124 -3.96 15.16 -14.71
C ASP A 124 -2.72 14.32 -15.01
N VAL A 125 -2.27 14.35 -16.27
CA VAL A 125 -1.04 13.68 -16.72
C VAL A 125 0.06 14.73 -16.83
N VAL A 126 1.01 14.68 -15.91
CA VAL A 126 2.08 15.67 -15.79
C VAL A 126 3.11 15.56 -16.93
N VAL A 127 3.43 14.34 -17.33
CA VAL A 127 4.27 14.04 -18.48
C VAL A 127 3.55 13.06 -19.38
N ALA A 128 3.13 13.52 -20.57
CA ALA A 128 2.50 12.69 -21.58
C ALA A 128 3.50 12.38 -22.70
N ASP A 129 3.66 11.10 -23.05
CA ASP A 129 4.52 10.65 -24.14
C ASP A 129 3.85 9.48 -24.89
N GLU A 130 3.33 9.79 -26.08
CA GLU A 130 2.65 8.83 -26.95
C GLU A 130 3.58 7.67 -27.35
N SER A 131 4.86 7.93 -27.54
CA SER A 131 5.82 6.89 -27.90
C SER A 131 6.06 5.89 -26.76
N VAL A 132 5.93 6.31 -25.51
CA VAL A 132 5.98 5.44 -24.35
C VAL A 132 4.70 4.60 -24.26
N LEU A 133 3.54 5.23 -24.50
CA LEU A 133 2.26 4.51 -24.54
C LEU A 133 2.22 3.47 -25.66
N ASP A 134 2.76 3.77 -26.85
CA ASP A 134 2.85 2.80 -27.94
C ASP A 134 3.73 1.59 -27.58
N ARG A 135 4.78 1.79 -26.80
CA ARG A 135 5.65 0.69 -26.31
C ARG A 135 4.95 -0.20 -25.30
N ALA A 136 3.97 0.30 -24.56
CA ALA A 136 3.19 -0.51 -23.63
C ALA A 136 2.35 -1.60 -24.34
N GLY A 137 2.06 -1.45 -25.63
CA GLY A 137 1.41 -2.47 -26.44
C GLY A 137 0.05 -2.90 -25.88
N SER A 138 -0.10 -4.16 -25.50
CA SER A 138 -1.38 -4.73 -25.06
C SER A 138 -1.87 -4.23 -23.69
N PHE A 139 -1.00 -3.62 -22.86
CA PHE A 139 -1.37 -3.05 -21.56
C PHE A 139 -1.29 -1.50 -21.55
N ARG A 140 -1.35 -0.90 -22.74
CA ARG A 140 -1.36 0.56 -22.93
C ARG A 140 -2.41 1.24 -22.06
N ASP A 141 -3.63 0.72 -22.06
CA ASP A 141 -4.76 1.34 -21.35
C ASP A 141 -4.57 1.23 -19.84
N ASP A 142 -4.12 0.09 -19.33
CA ASP A 142 -3.82 -0.10 -17.90
C ASP A 142 -2.72 0.86 -17.42
N PHE A 143 -1.64 0.99 -18.22
CA PHE A 143 -0.56 1.93 -17.90
C PHE A 143 -1.02 3.38 -18.01
N ALA A 144 -1.71 3.75 -19.09
CA ALA A 144 -2.19 5.12 -19.30
C ALA A 144 -3.20 5.54 -18.24
N GLU A 145 -4.04 4.63 -17.74
CA GLU A 145 -5.00 4.91 -16.66
C GLU A 145 -4.29 5.31 -15.36
N MET A 146 -3.20 4.62 -15.02
CA MET A 146 -2.53 4.79 -13.73
C MET A 146 -1.40 5.80 -13.74
N ALA A 147 -0.65 5.91 -14.86
CA ALA A 147 0.57 6.71 -14.92
C ALA A 147 0.27 8.20 -15.15
N VAL A 148 0.74 9.04 -14.24
CA VAL A 148 0.77 10.51 -14.41
C VAL A 148 2.10 10.97 -14.98
N LEU A 149 3.16 10.17 -14.87
CA LEU A 149 4.43 10.30 -15.54
C LEU A 149 4.59 9.20 -16.59
N GLN A 150 4.23 9.49 -17.84
CA GLN A 150 4.37 8.53 -18.94
C GLN A 150 5.81 8.58 -19.47
N THR A 151 6.75 8.07 -18.66
CA THR A 151 8.18 8.01 -19.00
C THR A 151 8.63 6.57 -19.21
N PRO A 152 9.78 6.33 -19.89
CA PRO A 152 10.33 4.99 -20.05
C PRO A 152 10.59 4.29 -18.72
N GLU A 153 11.01 5.03 -17.69
CA GLU A 153 11.28 4.52 -16.35
C GLU A 153 9.99 4.08 -15.63
N ALA A 154 8.93 4.91 -15.72
CA ALA A 154 7.62 4.57 -15.15
C ALA A 154 7.00 3.36 -15.86
N LEU A 155 7.14 3.25 -17.19
CA LEU A 155 6.70 2.08 -17.94
C LEU A 155 7.45 0.81 -17.50
N ALA A 156 8.77 0.87 -17.41
CA ALA A 156 9.58 -0.28 -16.96
C ALA A 156 9.24 -0.70 -15.51
N ALA A 157 8.95 0.27 -14.63
CA ALA A 157 8.50 -0.03 -13.27
C ALA A 157 7.11 -0.69 -13.27
N PHE A 158 6.19 -0.20 -14.10
CA PHE A 158 4.85 -0.79 -14.24
C PHE A 158 4.93 -2.22 -14.77
N GLU A 159 5.69 -2.47 -15.84
CA GLU A 159 5.90 -3.81 -16.40
C GLU A 159 6.46 -4.79 -15.37
N ARG A 160 7.38 -4.32 -14.55
CA ARG A 160 8.07 -5.16 -13.58
C ARG A 160 7.26 -5.43 -12.32
N PHE A 161 6.57 -4.42 -11.80
CA PHE A 161 6.03 -4.45 -10.44
C PHE A 161 4.50 -4.46 -10.37
N VAL A 162 3.80 -4.03 -11.44
CA VAL A 162 2.34 -3.89 -11.45
C VAL A 162 1.69 -4.90 -12.38
N LEU A 163 2.12 -4.92 -13.64
CA LEU A 163 1.51 -5.72 -14.69
C LEU A 163 1.36 -7.22 -14.35
N PRO A 164 2.38 -7.89 -13.76
CA PRO A 164 2.23 -9.31 -13.43
C PRO A 164 1.13 -9.58 -12.40
N GLY A 165 0.91 -8.66 -11.45
CA GLY A 165 -0.17 -8.77 -10.48
C GLY A 165 -1.55 -8.57 -11.12
N ILE A 166 -1.68 -7.61 -12.05
CA ILE A 166 -2.92 -7.42 -12.82
C ILE A 166 -3.26 -8.69 -13.60
N GLN A 167 -2.28 -9.26 -14.31
CA GLN A 167 -2.46 -10.45 -15.15
C GLN A 167 -2.74 -11.73 -14.36
N GLY A 168 -2.22 -11.82 -13.13
CA GLY A 168 -2.38 -12.99 -12.26
C GLY A 168 -3.55 -12.91 -11.28
N SER A 169 -4.29 -11.81 -11.26
CA SER A 169 -5.40 -11.62 -10.32
C SER A 169 -6.63 -12.43 -10.70
N ASP A 170 -7.26 -13.07 -9.71
CA ASP A 170 -8.53 -13.77 -9.83
C ASP A 170 -9.69 -12.78 -9.88
N ALA A 171 -10.33 -12.65 -11.05
CA ALA A 171 -11.41 -11.71 -11.30
C ALA A 171 -12.65 -12.01 -10.44
N ASP A 172 -13.00 -13.29 -10.23
CA ASP A 172 -14.19 -13.66 -9.45
C ASP A 172 -14.03 -13.27 -7.97
N VAL A 173 -12.81 -13.41 -7.43
CA VAL A 173 -12.47 -12.96 -6.07
C VAL A 173 -12.50 -11.45 -5.97
N LEU A 174 -11.94 -10.73 -6.95
CA LEU A 174 -11.98 -9.28 -7.01
C LEU A 174 -13.42 -8.75 -7.05
N ASP A 175 -14.26 -9.28 -7.96
CA ASP A 175 -15.66 -8.86 -8.10
C ASP A 175 -16.47 -9.11 -6.82
N ARG A 176 -16.25 -10.25 -6.17
CA ARG A 176 -16.89 -10.57 -4.89
C ARG A 176 -16.56 -9.57 -3.80
N ILE A 177 -15.28 -9.20 -3.64
CA ILE A 177 -14.85 -8.20 -2.64
C ILE A 177 -15.30 -6.80 -3.04
N ALA A 178 -15.21 -6.45 -4.33
CA ALA A 178 -15.62 -5.15 -4.86
C ALA A 178 -17.11 -4.88 -4.62
N SER A 179 -17.97 -5.90 -4.69
CA SER A 179 -19.42 -5.76 -4.45
C SER A 179 -19.78 -5.26 -3.03
N SER A 180 -18.84 -5.38 -2.08
CA SER A 180 -19.02 -4.95 -0.69
C SER A 180 -17.94 -3.96 -0.25
N TYR A 181 -17.25 -3.30 -1.18
CA TYR A 181 -16.07 -2.47 -0.91
C TYR A 181 -16.36 -1.31 0.06
N SER A 182 -17.53 -0.70 -0.04
CA SER A 182 -17.96 0.43 0.80
C SER A 182 -18.47 0.03 2.20
N ALA A 183 -18.33 -1.23 2.60
CA ALA A 183 -18.80 -1.72 3.91
C ALA A 183 -17.95 -1.14 5.05
N GLY A 184 -18.25 0.08 5.42
CA GLY A 184 -17.77 1.02 6.39
C GLY A 184 -16.73 0.55 7.39
N TYR A 185 -15.47 0.92 7.14
CA TYR A 185 -14.37 0.64 8.03
C TYR A 185 -13.43 1.86 8.09
N ALA A 186 -13.23 2.40 9.29
CA ALA A 186 -12.30 3.49 9.53
C ALA A 186 -11.66 3.32 10.92
N PRO A 187 -10.42 2.79 11.00
CA PRO A 187 -9.76 2.53 12.27
C PRO A 187 -9.48 3.80 13.09
N GLU A 188 -9.48 4.97 12.44
CA GLU A 188 -9.29 6.27 13.07
C GLU A 188 -10.53 6.78 13.83
N ARG A 189 -11.70 6.13 13.69
CA ARG A 189 -12.91 6.48 14.45
C ARG A 189 -12.85 5.95 15.88
N THR A 190 -11.85 6.41 16.63
CA THR A 190 -11.62 6.08 18.04
C THR A 190 -11.01 7.27 18.75
N ASP A 191 -11.26 7.40 20.06
CA ASP A 191 -10.66 8.46 20.89
C ASP A 191 -9.17 8.19 21.22
N LEU A 192 -8.64 7.02 20.86
CA LEU A 192 -7.26 6.65 21.13
C LEU A 192 -6.37 6.98 19.91
N PRO A 193 -5.50 8.01 19.98
CA PRO A 193 -4.60 8.33 18.89
C PRO A 193 -3.60 7.19 18.62
N PHE A 194 -3.11 7.11 17.40
CA PHE A 194 -2.06 6.18 17.02
C PHE A 194 -0.69 6.77 17.39
N THR A 195 0.07 6.08 18.25
CA THR A 195 1.28 6.62 18.87
C THR A 195 2.59 6.07 18.32
N ALA A 196 2.57 4.99 17.53
CA ALA A 196 3.76 4.51 16.84
C ALA A 196 4.14 5.45 15.68
N PRO A 197 5.43 5.53 15.29
CA PRO A 197 5.86 6.28 14.12
C PRO A 197 5.08 5.87 12.88
N SER A 198 4.47 6.84 12.18
CA SER A 198 3.80 6.55 10.93
C SER A 198 4.29 7.42 9.77
N LEU A 199 4.14 6.90 8.55
CA LEU A 199 4.45 7.57 7.29
C LEU A 199 3.27 7.38 6.33
N HIS A 200 2.77 8.49 5.81
CA HIS A 200 1.66 8.49 4.83
C HIS A 200 2.10 9.29 3.60
N VAL A 201 2.30 8.57 2.49
CA VAL A 201 2.76 9.16 1.22
C VAL A 201 1.64 9.11 0.20
N PHE A 202 1.34 10.26 -0.39
CA PHE A 202 0.28 10.44 -1.39
C PHE A 202 0.84 11.03 -2.67
N GLY A 203 0.24 10.68 -3.80
CA GLY A 203 0.40 11.40 -5.05
C GLY A 203 -0.57 12.57 -5.14
N ARG A 204 -0.08 13.75 -5.59
CA ARG A 204 -0.96 14.92 -5.78
C ARG A 204 -1.96 14.69 -6.89
N GLN A 205 -1.58 13.94 -7.92
CA GLN A 205 -2.40 13.60 -9.07
C GLN A 205 -3.08 12.23 -8.94
N ASP A 206 -3.16 11.67 -7.72
CA ASP A 206 -3.84 10.39 -7.48
C ASP A 206 -5.35 10.56 -7.61
N HIS A 207 -5.89 10.26 -8.80
CA HIS A 207 -7.31 10.32 -9.10
C HIS A 207 -8.08 9.05 -8.71
N VAL A 208 -7.41 8.04 -8.13
CA VAL A 208 -8.01 6.78 -7.68
C VAL A 208 -8.46 6.84 -6.22
N VAL A 209 -7.58 7.30 -5.33
CA VAL A 209 -7.87 7.39 -3.90
C VAL A 209 -7.73 8.81 -3.33
N GLY A 210 -7.04 9.71 -4.03
CA GLY A 210 -6.79 11.07 -3.59
C GLY A 210 -5.83 11.15 -2.39
N PHE A 211 -5.70 12.36 -1.83
CA PHE A 211 -4.84 12.61 -0.68
C PHE A 211 -5.55 13.35 0.47
N GLU A 212 -6.67 14.01 0.18
CA GLU A 212 -7.34 14.88 1.16
C GLU A 212 -7.99 14.07 2.29
N ASP A 213 -8.51 12.88 1.98
CA ASP A 213 -9.14 12.01 2.99
C ASP A 213 -8.10 11.49 3.99
N GLY A 214 -6.89 11.17 3.52
CA GLY A 214 -5.78 10.80 4.38
C GLY A 214 -5.26 11.98 5.22
N LEU A 215 -5.17 13.19 4.65
CA LEU A 215 -4.82 14.39 5.42
C LEU A 215 -5.88 14.73 6.47
N GLY A 216 -7.15 14.41 6.19
CA GLY A 216 -8.25 14.65 7.11
C GLY A 216 -8.19 13.90 8.43
N VAL A 217 -7.37 12.84 8.52
CA VAL A 217 -7.16 12.05 9.76
C VAL A 217 -5.78 12.25 10.38
N ALA A 218 -5.02 13.26 9.94
CA ALA A 218 -3.64 13.47 10.36
C ALA A 218 -3.49 13.63 11.88
N ASP A 219 -4.43 14.29 12.55
CA ASP A 219 -4.40 14.52 14.01
C ASP A 219 -4.48 13.22 14.81
N HIS A 220 -5.01 12.13 14.21
CA HIS A 220 -5.05 10.82 14.85
C HIS A 220 -3.65 10.19 14.98
N TYR A 221 -2.72 10.52 14.09
CA TYR A 221 -1.36 9.97 14.03
C TYR A 221 -0.35 10.93 14.63
N VAL A 222 -0.25 10.95 15.96
CA VAL A 222 0.54 11.96 16.72
C VAL A 222 2.04 11.95 16.42
N ARG A 223 2.56 10.86 15.81
CA ARG A 223 3.93 10.73 15.31
C ARG A 223 3.96 10.48 13.80
N GLY A 224 2.96 11.03 13.10
CA GLY A 224 2.78 10.87 11.66
C GLY A 224 3.62 11.84 10.83
N THR A 225 4.17 11.33 9.74
CA THR A 225 4.73 12.12 8.64
C THR A 225 3.79 11.98 7.45
N PHE A 226 3.24 13.10 6.98
CA PHE A 226 2.32 13.15 5.84
C PHE A 226 2.97 13.92 4.70
N VAL A 227 3.03 13.30 3.53
CA VAL A 227 3.69 13.90 2.37
C VAL A 227 2.80 13.73 1.14
N VAL A 228 2.57 14.84 0.43
CA VAL A 228 1.89 14.87 -0.86
C VAL A 228 2.90 15.24 -1.93
N LEU A 229 3.24 14.29 -2.79
CA LEU A 229 4.26 14.46 -3.84
C LEU A 229 3.61 14.93 -5.14
N ASP A 230 4.08 16.04 -5.67
CA ASP A 230 3.75 16.48 -7.02
C ASP A 230 4.43 15.60 -8.07
N GLY A 231 3.80 15.47 -9.25
CA GLY A 231 4.26 14.55 -10.29
C GLY A 231 4.17 13.09 -9.84
N ALA A 232 3.11 12.74 -9.13
CA ALA A 232 2.84 11.39 -8.70
C ALA A 232 1.34 11.11 -8.62
N GLY A 233 0.92 9.98 -9.16
CA GLY A 233 -0.42 9.44 -9.08
C GLY A 233 -0.54 8.31 -8.06
N HIS A 234 -1.34 7.31 -8.42
CA HIS A 234 -1.64 6.18 -7.53
C HIS A 234 -0.41 5.28 -7.26
N ASN A 235 0.51 5.19 -8.21
CA ASN A 235 1.76 4.44 -8.06
C ASN A 235 2.91 5.34 -7.55
N VAL A 236 2.64 6.19 -6.55
CA VAL A 236 3.54 7.23 -6.03
C VAL A 236 4.97 6.74 -5.77
N HIS A 237 5.13 5.52 -5.28
CA HIS A 237 6.42 4.92 -4.93
C HIS A 237 7.19 4.38 -6.15
N LEU A 238 6.50 4.15 -7.27
CA LEU A 238 7.10 3.74 -8.55
C LEU A 238 7.37 4.94 -9.45
N GLU A 239 6.55 5.99 -9.37
CA GLU A 239 6.71 7.22 -10.14
C GLU A 239 7.74 8.17 -9.53
N ARG A 240 7.85 8.19 -8.19
CA ARG A 240 8.78 9.07 -7.46
C ARG A 240 9.65 8.29 -6.47
N PRO A 241 10.36 7.22 -6.92
CA PRO A 241 11.15 6.37 -6.03
C PRO A 241 12.24 7.15 -5.29
N ASP A 242 12.87 8.14 -5.95
CA ASP A 242 13.92 8.97 -5.34
C ASP A 242 13.42 9.85 -4.19
N ALA A 243 12.14 10.24 -4.24
CA ALA A 243 11.50 10.99 -3.15
C ALA A 243 10.98 10.07 -2.04
N VAL A 244 10.44 8.90 -2.40
CA VAL A 244 9.81 7.97 -1.44
C VAL A 244 10.84 7.16 -0.66
N ALA A 245 11.92 6.70 -1.29
CA ALA A 245 12.94 5.88 -0.63
C ALA A 245 13.55 6.54 0.64
N PRO A 246 13.97 7.81 0.63
CA PRO A 246 14.44 8.49 1.84
C PRO A 246 13.40 8.57 2.96
N LEU A 247 12.13 8.80 2.60
CA LEU A 247 11.04 8.87 3.58
C LEU A 247 10.81 7.51 4.25
N VAL A 248 10.83 6.43 3.48
CA VAL A 248 10.71 5.06 4.02
C VAL A 248 11.89 4.72 4.91
N ARG A 249 13.12 5.07 4.52
CA ARG A 249 14.33 4.86 5.33
C ARG A 249 14.28 5.61 6.66
N ASP A 250 13.83 6.87 6.67
CA ASP A 250 13.61 7.65 7.89
C ASP A 250 12.54 7.01 8.78
N TRP A 251 11.41 6.62 8.20
CA TRP A 251 10.35 5.95 8.95
C TRP A 251 10.83 4.64 9.58
N LEU A 252 11.58 3.79 8.85
CA LEU A 252 12.15 2.54 9.37
C LEU A 252 13.08 2.82 10.55
N LEU A 253 13.92 3.87 10.48
CA LEU A 253 14.79 4.28 11.59
C LEU A 253 13.98 4.67 12.83
N ARG A 254 12.91 5.44 12.66
CA ARG A 254 12.02 5.84 13.76
C ARG A 254 11.28 4.62 14.36
N ALA A 255 10.88 3.66 13.52
CA ALA A 255 10.24 2.41 13.96
C ALA A 255 11.23 1.51 14.75
N GLU A 256 12.50 1.44 14.36
CA GLU A 256 13.56 0.73 15.09
C GLU A 256 13.78 1.31 16.50
N GLN A 257 13.69 2.63 16.62
CA GLN A 257 13.92 3.37 17.88
C GLN A 257 12.67 3.42 18.78
N HIS A 258 11.51 3.02 18.25
CA HIS A 258 10.26 3.05 19.01
C HIS A 258 10.23 1.93 20.05
N ALA A 259 10.19 2.30 21.33
CA ALA A 259 9.93 1.37 22.43
C ALA A 259 8.42 1.10 22.54
N LEU A 260 8.04 -0.14 22.70
CA LEU A 260 6.66 -0.59 22.93
C LEU A 260 6.32 -0.51 24.41
#